data_617af2794350d403961dc0cdb4e301f2
#
_entry.id   617af2794350d403961dc0cdb4e301f2
#
_cell.length_a   1.000
_cell.length_b   1.000
_cell.length_c   1.000
_cell.angle_alpha   90.00
_cell.angle_beta   90.00
_cell.angle_gamma   90.00
#
_symmetry.space_group_name_H-M   'P 1'
#
loop_
_entity.id
_entity.type
_entity.pdbx_description
1 polymer ?
#
loop_
_entity_poly.entity_id
_entity_poly.type
_entity_poly.pdbx_seq_one_letter_code
_entity_poly.pdbx_strand_id
1 'polypeptide(L)'
;GQVENTLQFEHTDREDMLKVVDSLRKGSGLDEAEATKVGVAIRLLGSVMMKDRKHPLFIDFMPAFKVFMQNLKSTVKSAIAD
;
A
#
# COMPACT_ATOMS: atom_id res chain seq x y z
N GLY A 1 4.56 -23.42 22.23
CA GLY A 1 3.98 -22.13 22.11
C GLY A 1 4.72 -21.24 21.13
N GLN A 2 3.98 -20.41 20.52
CA GLN A 2 4.53 -19.47 19.58
C GLN A 2 4.75 -18.13 20.29
N VAL A 3 5.89 -17.55 20.04
CA VAL A 3 6.18 -16.22 20.53
C VAL A 3 5.75 -15.23 19.44
N GLU A 4 4.82 -14.38 19.78
CA GLU A 4 4.40 -13.33 18.88
C GLU A 4 5.27 -12.11 19.12
N ASN A 5 5.84 -11.61 18.02
CA ASN A 5 6.64 -10.41 18.06
C ASN A 5 5.77 -9.23 17.63
N THR A 6 5.80 -8.18 18.41
CA THR A 6 5.05 -6.97 18.12
C THR A 6 6.01 -5.83 17.85
N LEU A 7 5.74 -5.10 16.80
CA LEU A 7 6.49 -3.91 16.43
C LEU A 7 5.56 -2.71 16.46
N GLN A 8 5.95 -1.68 17.21
CA GLN A 8 5.15 -0.46 17.31
C GLN A 8 5.87 0.71 16.66
N PHE A 9 5.13 1.54 15.95
CA PHE A 9 5.66 2.72 15.30
C PHE A 9 4.53 3.73 15.06
N GLU A 10 4.89 4.97 14.80
CA GLU A 10 3.93 6.00 14.45
C GLU A 10 3.87 6.20 12.96
N HIS A 11 2.68 6.40 12.45
CA HIS A 11 2.46 6.70 11.05
C HIS A 11 1.33 7.71 10.91
N THR A 12 1.61 8.80 10.20
CA THR A 12 0.60 9.79 9.85
C THR A 12 0.37 9.71 8.35
N ASP A 13 -0.88 9.49 7.96
CA ASP A 13 -1.24 9.37 6.55
C ASP A 13 -2.10 10.53 6.13
N ARG A 14 -1.80 11.12 4.95
CA ARG A 14 -2.59 12.22 4.39
C ARG A 14 -3.94 11.73 3.90
N GLU A 15 -4.00 10.50 3.45
CA GLU A 15 -5.24 9.88 3.05
C GLU A 15 -5.69 8.93 4.12
N ASP A 16 -6.98 8.64 4.15
CA ASP A 16 -7.51 7.68 5.10
C ASP A 16 -7.06 6.28 4.71
N MET A 17 -6.16 5.70 5.49
CA MET A 17 -5.64 4.36 5.25
C MET A 17 -6.77 3.33 5.19
N LEU A 18 -7.81 3.52 6.02
CA LEU A 18 -8.94 2.60 6.03
C LEU A 18 -9.71 2.62 4.71
N LYS A 19 -9.80 3.80 4.07
CA LYS A 19 -10.43 3.89 2.74
C LYS A 19 -9.62 3.18 1.69
N VAL A 20 -8.30 3.30 1.74
CA VAL A 20 -7.41 2.61 0.80
C VAL A 20 -7.55 1.11 0.95
N VAL A 21 -7.50 0.62 2.18
CA VAL A 21 -7.67 -0.81 2.47
C VAL A 21 -9.02 -1.30 1.98
N ASP A 22 -10.09 -0.54 2.25
CA ASP A 22 -11.43 -0.93 1.82
C ASP A 22 -11.54 -1.00 0.30
N SER A 23 -10.96 -0.05 -0.41
CA SER A 23 -10.94 -0.05 -1.88
C SER A 23 -10.22 -1.29 -2.42
N LEU A 24 -9.10 -1.67 -1.82
CA LEU A 24 -8.37 -2.86 -2.23
C LEU A 24 -9.15 -4.13 -1.95
N ARG A 25 -9.85 -4.18 -0.83
CA ARG A 25 -10.68 -5.34 -0.50
C ARG A 25 -11.82 -5.52 -1.50
N LYS A 26 -12.34 -4.43 -2.03
CA LYS A 26 -13.44 -4.46 -3.00
C LYS A 26 -12.98 -4.71 -4.43
N GLY A 27 -11.81 -4.21 -4.80
CA GLY A 27 -11.44 -4.14 -6.21
C GLY A 27 -10.08 -4.71 -6.61
N SER A 28 -9.27 -5.19 -5.69
CA SER A 28 -7.93 -5.68 -6.05
C SER A 28 -7.91 -7.11 -6.59
N GLY A 29 -8.95 -7.87 -6.30
CA GLY A 29 -8.96 -9.30 -6.63
C GLY A 29 -8.31 -10.16 -5.57
N LEU A 30 -7.74 -9.57 -4.54
CA LEU A 30 -7.14 -10.29 -3.42
C LEU A 30 -8.21 -10.56 -2.35
N ASP A 31 -7.98 -11.60 -1.53
CA ASP A 31 -8.88 -11.82 -0.40
C ASP A 31 -8.70 -10.71 0.63
N GLU A 32 -9.63 -10.64 1.61
CA GLU A 32 -9.64 -9.54 2.56
C GLU A 32 -8.34 -9.40 3.34
N ALA A 33 -7.79 -10.52 3.82
CA ALA A 33 -6.58 -10.48 4.63
C ALA A 33 -5.39 -9.98 3.82
N GLU A 34 -5.25 -10.47 2.60
CA GLU A 34 -4.14 -10.07 1.73
C GLU A 34 -4.29 -8.62 1.27
N ALA A 35 -5.49 -8.20 0.92
CA ALA A 35 -5.75 -6.82 0.51
C ALA A 35 -5.44 -5.85 1.65
N THR A 36 -5.79 -6.20 2.87
CA THR A 36 -5.49 -5.38 4.04
C THR A 36 -3.98 -5.19 4.21
N LYS A 37 -3.24 -6.29 4.11
CA LYS A 37 -1.77 -6.25 4.24
C LYS A 37 -1.14 -5.38 3.15
N VAL A 38 -1.58 -5.56 1.93
CA VAL A 38 -1.05 -4.78 0.79
C VAL A 38 -1.37 -3.30 0.96
N GLY A 39 -2.61 -2.98 1.34
CA GLY A 39 -3.00 -1.60 1.54
C GLY A 39 -2.17 -0.90 2.60
N VAL A 40 -1.98 -1.55 3.74
CA VAL A 40 -1.16 -1.00 4.82
C VAL A 40 0.29 -0.84 4.37
N ALA A 41 0.84 -1.87 3.73
CA ALA A 41 2.23 -1.85 3.27
C ALA A 41 2.49 -0.71 2.28
N ILE A 42 1.58 -0.51 1.32
CA ILE A 42 1.70 0.55 0.33
C ILE A 42 1.72 1.92 1.01
N ARG A 43 0.82 2.14 1.98
CA ARG A 43 0.77 3.44 2.65
C ARG A 43 2.00 3.69 3.49
N LEU A 44 2.47 2.69 4.20
CA LEU A 44 3.66 2.83 5.03
C LEU A 44 4.92 3.05 4.19
N LEU A 45 5.13 2.20 3.21
CA LEU A 45 6.31 2.31 2.34
C LEU A 45 6.26 3.59 1.52
N GLY A 46 5.11 3.93 0.96
CA GLY A 46 4.95 5.14 0.17
C GLY A 46 5.27 6.39 0.97
N SER A 47 4.87 6.44 2.23
CA SER A 47 5.16 7.55 3.11
C SER A 47 6.66 7.75 3.30
N VAL A 48 7.39 6.67 3.52
CA VAL A 48 8.85 6.71 3.70
C VAL A 48 9.52 7.16 2.39
N MET A 49 9.09 6.61 1.26
CA MET A 49 9.66 6.95 -0.04
C MET A 49 9.43 8.42 -0.40
N MET A 50 8.26 8.96 -0.07
CA MET A 50 7.95 10.36 -0.35
C MET A 50 8.80 11.31 0.45
N LYS A 51 9.20 10.94 1.66
CA LYS A 51 10.08 11.75 2.47
C LYS A 51 11.52 11.76 1.98
N ASP A 52 11.95 10.67 1.36
CA ASP A 52 13.37 10.51 1.00
C ASP A 52 13.48 9.91 -0.40
N ARG A 53 12.96 10.63 -1.39
CA ARG A 53 12.89 10.17 -2.77
C ARG A 53 14.23 9.86 -3.40
N LYS A 54 15.26 10.57 -2.96
CA LYS A 54 16.61 10.45 -3.55
C LYS A 54 17.46 9.42 -2.85
N HIS A 55 16.94 8.77 -1.81
CA HIS A 55 17.69 7.76 -1.12
C HIS A 55 18.08 6.64 -2.10
N PRO A 56 19.34 6.18 -2.08
CA PRO A 56 19.80 5.15 -3.03
C PRO A 56 18.94 3.90 -3.03
N LEU A 57 18.39 3.53 -1.88
CA LEU A 57 17.53 2.36 -1.76
C LEU A 57 16.26 2.47 -2.59
N PHE A 58 15.72 3.67 -2.72
CA PHE A 58 14.42 3.88 -3.37
C PHE A 58 14.52 4.36 -4.81
N ILE A 59 15.67 4.93 -5.19
CA ILE A 59 15.81 5.60 -6.47
C ILE A 59 15.53 4.67 -7.66
N ASP A 60 16.02 3.44 -7.58
CA ASP A 60 15.80 2.45 -8.64
C ASP A 60 14.43 1.81 -8.56
N PHE A 61 13.86 1.77 -7.38
CA PHE A 61 12.54 1.16 -7.16
C PHE A 61 11.39 2.10 -7.54
N MET A 62 11.61 3.41 -7.48
CA MET A 62 10.55 4.40 -7.73
C MET A 62 9.79 4.17 -9.03
N PRO A 63 10.45 3.98 -10.18
CA PRO A 63 9.71 3.77 -11.43
C PRO A 63 8.82 2.53 -11.39
N ALA A 64 9.33 1.44 -10.81
CA ALA A 64 8.57 0.21 -10.68
C ALA A 64 7.38 0.41 -9.73
N PHE A 65 7.58 1.13 -8.65
CA PHE A 65 6.51 1.42 -7.70
C PHE A 65 5.40 2.26 -8.36
N LYS A 66 5.77 3.24 -9.18
CA LYS A 66 4.78 4.05 -9.90
C LYS A 66 3.94 3.20 -10.84
N VAL A 67 4.57 2.30 -11.59
CA VAL A 67 3.85 1.41 -12.50
C VAL A 67 2.91 0.51 -11.71
N PHE A 68 3.39 -0.05 -10.62
CA PHE A 68 2.57 -0.87 -9.74
C PHE A 68 1.34 -0.11 -9.24
N MET A 69 1.53 1.13 -8.80
CA MET A 69 0.41 1.94 -8.30
C MET A 69 -0.58 2.29 -9.40
N GLN A 70 -0.12 2.56 -10.61
CA GLN A 70 -1.00 2.82 -11.74
C GLN A 70 -1.83 1.58 -12.07
N ASN A 71 -1.21 0.42 -12.09
CA ASN A 71 -1.91 -0.84 -12.35
C ASN A 71 -2.93 -1.14 -11.25
N LEU A 72 -2.55 -0.90 -10.01
CA LEU A 72 -3.44 -1.13 -8.87
C LEU A 72 -4.67 -0.23 -8.94
N LYS A 73 -4.46 1.05 -9.20
CA LYS A 73 -5.57 2.01 -9.32
C LYS A 73 -6.50 1.65 -10.46
N SER A 74 -5.94 1.25 -11.58
CA SER A 74 -6.72 0.84 -12.75
C SER A 74 -7.56 -0.39 -12.45
N THR A 75 -6.95 -1.38 -11.80
CA THR A 75 -7.64 -2.62 -11.44
C THR A 75 -8.80 -2.35 -10.48
N VAL A 76 -8.55 -1.56 -9.44
CA VAL A 76 -9.58 -1.21 -8.46
C VAL A 76 -10.70 -0.42 -9.12
N LYS A 77 -10.35 0.56 -9.93
CA LYS A 77 -11.33 1.41 -10.61
C LYS A 77 -12.23 0.58 -11.52
N SER A 78 -11.67 -0.34 -12.28
CA SER A 78 -12.45 -1.20 -13.17
C SER A 78 -13.42 -2.09 -12.40
N ALA A 79 -12.99 -2.62 -11.28
CA ALA A 79 -13.83 -3.49 -10.47
C ALA A 79 -14.97 -2.73 -9.80
N ILE A 80 -14.72 -1.52 -9.34
CA ILE A 80 -15.72 -0.72 -8.63
C ILE A 80 -16.67 -0.02 -9.62
N ALA A 81 -16.19 0.34 -10.80
CA ALA A 81 -16.96 1.08 -11.79
C ALA A 81 -18.14 0.28 -12.36
N ASP A 82 -18.07 -1.03 -12.24
CA ASP A 82 -19.19 -1.87 -12.64
C ASP A 82 -20.24 -1.90 -11.54
#